data_d71590d8635bdc4b5334698821951e33
#
_entry.id   d71590d8635bdc4b5334698821951e33
#
_cell.length_a   1.000
_cell.length_b   1.000
_cell.length_c   1.000
_cell.angle_alpha   90.00
_cell.angle_beta   90.00
_cell.angle_gamma   90.00
#
_symmetry.space_group_name_H-M   'P 1'
#
loop_
_entity.id
_entity.type
_entity.pdbx_description
1 polymer ?
#
loop_
_entity_poly.entity_id
_entity_poly.type
_entity_poly.pdbx_seq_one_letter_code
_entity_poly.pdbx_strand_id
1 'polypeptide(L)'
;MPAPEGATTGAHEAHRANEAQRAQKVGIFGGTFDPPHVGHEAAARAILSDLDLDRLLLMVANDPWQKSPTRPITPAEDRFAMTQALAESIPGASDSRLEIDRGGPTYSIETVEAVLDQASREGQPEPQVFLVVGADLVPELGTWERAADLARLVTLAVVSRPSTPRPAAPPGWDVRWVDGPQVDVSSSKIREILARGGPVDGLVPPAVMLCMARRDLYAVGR
;
A
#
# COMPACT_ATOMS: atom_id res chain seq x y z
N MET A 1 -50.62 -26.25 -5.68
CA MET A 1 -49.40 -26.78 -5.07
C MET A 1 -48.34 -25.65 -5.19
N PRO A 2 -47.94 -24.97 -4.12
CA PRO A 2 -46.82 -24.01 -4.18
C PRO A 2 -45.49 -24.82 -4.15
N ALA A 3 -44.51 -24.34 -4.94
CA ALA A 3 -43.16 -24.87 -4.98
C ALA A 3 -42.38 -24.56 -3.69
N PRO A 4 -41.40 -25.36 -3.26
CA PRO A 4 -40.67 -25.12 -2.01
C PRO A 4 -39.67 -23.97 -2.14
N GLU A 5 -39.93 -22.87 -1.47
CA GLU A 5 -39.00 -21.77 -1.17
C GLU A 5 -38.08 -22.26 -0.02
N GLY A 6 -36.96 -22.86 -0.31
CA GLY A 6 -36.06 -23.33 0.76
C GLY A 6 -34.60 -23.60 0.37
N ALA A 7 -34.27 -23.52 -0.92
CA ALA A 7 -32.95 -23.98 -1.40
C ALA A 7 -31.87 -22.90 -1.55
N THR A 8 -32.21 -21.62 -1.48
CA THR A 8 -31.26 -20.52 -1.74
C THR A 8 -30.47 -20.04 -0.51
N THR A 9 -31.03 -20.18 0.69
CA THR A 9 -30.40 -19.68 1.93
C THR A 9 -29.16 -20.50 2.33
N GLY A 10 -29.24 -21.83 2.21
CA GLY A 10 -28.15 -22.74 2.60
C GLY A 10 -26.91 -22.64 1.69
N ALA A 11 -27.10 -22.35 0.38
CA ALA A 11 -25.98 -22.16 -0.54
C ALA A 11 -25.22 -20.86 -0.27
N HIS A 12 -25.90 -19.79 0.11
CA HIS A 12 -25.28 -18.52 0.49
C HIS A 12 -24.57 -18.61 1.83
N GLU A 13 -25.09 -19.33 2.80
CA GLU A 13 -24.43 -19.54 4.10
C GLU A 13 -23.20 -20.44 3.96
N ALA A 14 -23.27 -21.49 3.17
CA ALA A 14 -22.12 -22.36 2.87
C ALA A 14 -21.02 -21.61 2.08
N HIS A 15 -21.40 -20.73 1.17
CA HIS A 15 -20.44 -19.90 0.42
C HIS A 15 -19.72 -18.90 1.34
N ARG A 16 -20.45 -18.19 2.21
CA ARG A 16 -19.87 -17.28 3.21
C ARG A 16 -18.99 -18.02 4.24
N ALA A 17 -19.39 -19.22 4.68
CA ALA A 17 -18.57 -20.03 5.58
C ALA A 17 -17.27 -20.51 4.92
N ASN A 18 -17.30 -20.82 3.63
CA ASN A 18 -16.13 -21.22 2.87
C ASN A 18 -15.19 -20.02 2.57
N GLU A 19 -15.74 -18.82 2.33
CA GLU A 19 -14.97 -17.59 2.19
C GLU A 19 -14.28 -17.20 3.50
N ALA A 20 -14.94 -17.39 4.65
CA ALA A 20 -14.38 -17.12 5.97
C ALA A 20 -13.25 -18.09 6.37
N GLN A 21 -13.13 -19.24 5.71
CA GLN A 21 -12.12 -20.26 6.01
C GLN A 21 -10.91 -20.24 5.07
N ARG A 22 -10.93 -19.46 3.98
CA ARG A 22 -9.78 -19.37 3.10
C ARG A 22 -8.77 -18.34 3.60
N ALA A 23 -7.49 -18.61 3.40
CA ALA A 23 -6.44 -17.62 3.61
C ALA A 23 -6.66 -16.39 2.71
N GLN A 24 -6.66 -15.21 3.31
CA GLN A 24 -6.79 -13.96 2.56
C GLN A 24 -5.49 -13.62 1.82
N LYS A 25 -5.61 -13.02 0.66
CA LYS A 25 -4.50 -12.38 -0.05
C LYS A 25 -4.41 -10.92 0.38
N VAL A 26 -3.39 -10.59 1.16
CA VAL A 26 -3.20 -9.26 1.73
C VAL A 26 -1.98 -8.59 1.13
N GLY A 27 -2.17 -7.45 0.48
CA GLY A 27 -1.08 -6.60 0.00
C GLY A 27 -0.63 -5.61 1.08
N ILE A 28 0.68 -5.40 1.23
CA ILE A 28 1.27 -4.33 2.04
C ILE A 28 1.96 -3.36 1.10
N PHE A 29 1.39 -2.19 0.92
CA PHE A 29 1.96 -1.12 0.10
C PHE A 29 2.52 -0.04 1.01
N GLY A 30 3.79 -0.21 1.38
CA GLY A 30 4.52 0.73 2.22
C GLY A 30 4.94 1.99 1.46
N GLY A 31 4.90 3.12 2.14
CA GLY A 31 5.33 4.37 1.53
C GLY A 31 5.48 5.53 2.51
N THR A 32 6.24 6.55 2.09
CA THR A 32 6.30 7.82 2.83
C THR A 32 5.01 8.61 2.66
N PHE A 33 4.39 8.56 1.47
CA PHE A 33 3.15 9.24 1.11
C PHE A 33 3.16 10.76 1.45
N ASP A 34 4.12 11.50 0.90
CA ASP A 34 4.44 12.88 1.27
C ASP A 34 4.46 13.86 0.07
N PRO A 35 3.27 14.17 -0.56
CA PRO A 35 1.95 13.59 -0.38
C PRO A 35 1.71 12.30 -1.18
N PRO A 36 0.63 11.55 -0.92
CA PRO A 36 0.08 10.58 -1.85
C PRO A 36 -0.31 11.25 -3.17
N HIS A 37 -0.24 10.51 -4.30
CA HIS A 37 -0.51 11.07 -5.62
C HIS A 37 -1.17 10.04 -6.54
N VAL A 38 -1.64 10.48 -7.72
CA VAL A 38 -2.34 9.62 -8.69
C VAL A 38 -1.52 8.39 -9.12
N GLY A 39 -0.19 8.46 -9.06
CA GLY A 39 0.67 7.29 -9.29
C GLY A 39 0.53 6.22 -8.21
N HIS A 40 0.37 6.62 -6.94
CA HIS A 40 0.08 5.67 -5.86
C HIS A 40 -1.33 5.07 -6.01
N GLU A 41 -2.32 5.90 -6.35
CA GLU A 41 -3.69 5.45 -6.59
C GLU A 41 -3.75 4.41 -7.71
N ALA A 42 -3.16 4.72 -8.85
CA ALA A 42 -3.17 3.84 -10.01
C ALA A 42 -2.39 2.53 -9.75
N ALA A 43 -1.24 2.60 -9.04
CA ALA A 43 -0.51 1.43 -8.61
C ALA A 43 -1.33 0.55 -7.67
N ALA A 44 -2.01 1.15 -6.67
CA ALA A 44 -2.87 0.41 -5.75
C ALA A 44 -4.00 -0.32 -6.47
N ARG A 45 -4.66 0.31 -7.44
CA ARG A 45 -5.72 -0.30 -8.24
C ARG A 45 -5.19 -1.45 -9.10
N ALA A 46 -4.03 -1.27 -9.75
CA ALA A 46 -3.39 -2.32 -10.55
C ALA A 46 -3.02 -3.54 -9.69
N ILE A 47 -2.40 -3.32 -8.53
CA ILE A 47 -2.02 -4.38 -7.59
C ILE A 47 -3.23 -5.18 -7.11
N LEU A 48 -4.30 -4.50 -6.70
CA LEU A 48 -5.55 -5.14 -6.27
C LEU A 48 -6.13 -6.03 -7.36
N SER A 49 -6.17 -5.54 -8.60
CA SER A 49 -6.73 -6.26 -9.75
C SER A 49 -5.84 -7.39 -10.23
N ASP A 50 -4.54 -7.13 -10.47
CA ASP A 50 -3.65 -8.09 -11.13
C ASP A 50 -3.28 -9.28 -10.23
N LEU A 51 -3.25 -9.07 -8.91
CA LEU A 51 -2.95 -10.11 -7.93
C LEU A 51 -4.20 -10.71 -7.29
N ASP A 52 -5.39 -10.22 -7.66
CA ASP A 52 -6.67 -10.66 -7.08
C ASP A 52 -6.60 -10.62 -5.55
N LEU A 53 -6.20 -9.46 -4.99
CA LEU A 53 -6.08 -9.28 -3.56
C LEU A 53 -7.44 -9.07 -2.90
N ASP A 54 -7.63 -9.68 -1.74
CA ASP A 54 -8.80 -9.43 -0.89
C ASP A 54 -8.71 -8.06 -0.21
N ARG A 55 -7.47 -7.62 0.11
CA ARG A 55 -7.21 -6.35 0.80
C ARG A 55 -5.82 -5.81 0.46
N LEU A 56 -5.72 -4.49 0.34
CA LEU A 56 -4.45 -3.76 0.21
C LEU A 56 -4.29 -2.76 1.36
N LEU A 57 -3.26 -2.95 2.18
CA LEU A 57 -2.92 -2.05 3.27
C LEU A 57 -1.97 -0.95 2.76
N LEU A 58 -2.43 0.31 2.75
CA LEU A 58 -1.56 1.46 2.53
C LEU A 58 -0.86 1.79 3.85
N MET A 59 0.40 1.40 3.96
CA MET A 59 1.19 1.45 5.19
C MET A 59 2.06 2.70 5.21
N VAL A 60 1.77 3.63 6.12
CA VAL A 60 2.53 4.88 6.24
C VAL A 60 3.76 4.66 7.09
N ALA A 61 4.95 4.83 6.50
CA ALA A 61 6.21 4.76 7.24
C ALA A 61 6.23 5.80 8.38
N ASN A 62 6.47 5.34 9.62
CA ASN A 62 6.58 6.26 10.76
C ASN A 62 7.79 7.17 10.60
N ASP A 63 8.98 6.60 10.58
CA ASP A 63 10.23 7.31 10.30
C ASP A 63 10.87 6.73 9.02
N PRO A 64 10.75 7.41 7.87
CA PRO A 64 11.44 7.01 6.64
C PRO A 64 12.91 7.42 6.71
N TRP A 65 13.67 6.82 7.63
CA TRP A 65 15.04 7.16 8.00
C TRP A 65 16.00 7.29 6.81
N GLN A 66 15.74 6.59 5.71
CA GLN A 66 16.52 6.72 4.46
C GLN A 66 16.30 8.07 3.77
N LYS A 67 15.18 8.76 4.02
CA LYS A 67 14.81 10.03 3.39
C LYS A 67 14.93 11.22 4.34
N SER A 68 14.75 11.01 5.64
CA SER A 68 14.77 12.08 6.65
C SER A 68 16.09 12.87 6.73
N PRO A 69 17.27 12.28 6.47
CA PRO A 69 18.53 13.04 6.45
C PRO A 69 18.65 14.04 5.28
N THR A 70 17.88 13.84 4.21
CA THR A 70 18.01 14.62 2.97
C THR A 70 17.02 15.78 2.87
N ARG A 71 15.93 15.75 3.64
CA ARG A 71 14.88 16.80 3.63
C ARG A 71 13.96 16.70 4.84
N PRO A 72 13.25 17.80 5.22
CA PRO A 72 12.12 17.71 6.13
C PRO A 72 11.02 16.77 5.58
N ILE A 73 10.48 15.93 6.43
CA ILE A 73 9.35 15.04 6.13
C ILE A 73 8.12 15.58 6.84
N THR A 74 6.98 15.63 6.15
CA THR A 74 5.69 15.98 6.76
C THR A 74 5.40 15.03 7.93
N PRO A 75 4.87 15.51 9.09
CA PRO A 75 4.57 14.68 10.24
C PRO A 75 3.79 13.42 9.88
N ALA A 76 4.07 12.30 10.56
CA ALA A 76 3.47 11.00 10.27
C ALA A 76 1.94 11.05 10.30
N GLU A 77 1.34 11.78 11.24
CA GLU A 77 -0.11 11.93 11.37
C GLU A 77 -0.75 12.67 10.18
N ASP A 78 -0.05 13.66 9.62
CA ASP A 78 -0.54 14.38 8.44
C ASP A 78 -0.44 13.51 7.18
N ARG A 79 0.65 12.74 7.05
CA ARG A 79 0.82 11.77 5.96
C ARG A 79 -0.21 10.65 6.05
N PHE A 80 -0.52 10.20 7.27
CA PHE A 80 -1.56 9.22 7.53
C PHE A 80 -2.94 9.74 7.11
N ALA A 81 -3.31 10.95 7.52
CA ALA A 81 -4.59 11.54 7.14
C ALA A 81 -4.77 11.66 5.61
N MET A 82 -3.69 12.03 4.90
CA MET A 82 -3.71 12.06 3.43
C MET A 82 -3.82 10.66 2.82
N THR A 83 -3.15 9.66 3.41
CA THR A 83 -3.19 8.27 2.93
C THR A 83 -4.54 7.63 3.20
N GLN A 84 -5.18 7.95 4.34
CA GLN A 84 -6.57 7.56 4.63
C GLN A 84 -7.53 8.10 3.58
N ALA A 85 -7.43 9.42 3.24
CA ALA A 85 -8.25 10.01 2.19
C ALA A 85 -8.02 9.35 0.82
N LEU A 86 -6.80 8.87 0.53
CA LEU A 86 -6.52 8.08 -0.67
C LEU A 86 -7.18 6.69 -0.58
N ALA A 87 -7.01 5.97 0.53
CA ALA A 87 -7.52 4.61 0.71
C ALA A 87 -9.05 4.56 0.57
N GLU A 88 -9.77 5.53 1.17
CA GLU A 88 -11.24 5.63 1.08
C GLU A 88 -11.74 5.75 -0.37
N SER A 89 -10.91 6.21 -1.31
CA SER A 89 -11.25 6.33 -2.72
C SER A 89 -11.02 5.06 -3.54
N ILE A 90 -10.40 4.02 -2.94
CA ILE A 90 -9.98 2.80 -3.63
C ILE A 90 -10.68 1.58 -3.01
N PRO A 91 -11.69 1.00 -3.67
CA PRO A 91 -12.30 -0.25 -3.18
C PRO A 91 -11.26 -1.35 -2.99
N GLY A 92 -11.28 -2.00 -1.82
CA GLY A 92 -10.30 -3.03 -1.45
C GLY A 92 -9.03 -2.50 -0.80
N ALA A 93 -8.77 -1.18 -0.81
CA ALA A 93 -7.69 -0.58 -0.04
C ALA A 93 -8.16 -0.12 1.35
N SER A 94 -7.23 -0.12 2.30
CA SER A 94 -7.40 0.48 3.63
C SER A 94 -6.09 1.08 4.10
N ASP A 95 -6.16 2.11 4.90
CA ASP A 95 -5.02 2.70 5.59
C ASP A 95 -4.59 1.82 6.77
N SER A 96 -3.32 1.93 7.17
CA SER A 96 -2.80 1.25 8.35
C SER A 96 -1.87 2.15 9.15
N ARG A 97 -2.12 2.22 10.47
CA ARG A 97 -1.31 2.96 11.45
C ARG A 97 -0.20 2.13 12.09
N LEU A 98 -0.10 0.86 11.72
CA LEU A 98 0.71 -0.14 12.42
C LEU A 98 2.17 0.33 12.64
N GLU A 99 2.80 0.95 11.65
CA GLU A 99 4.17 1.47 11.79
C GLU A 99 4.23 2.76 12.61
N ILE A 100 3.21 3.62 12.52
CA ILE A 100 3.11 4.84 13.33
C ILE A 100 2.93 4.48 14.79
N ASP A 101 2.02 3.57 15.11
CA ASP A 101 1.72 3.15 16.48
C ASP A 101 2.88 2.36 17.10
N ARG A 102 3.64 1.60 16.30
CA ARG A 102 4.87 0.95 16.74
C ARG A 102 5.96 1.97 17.08
N GLY A 103 6.04 3.06 16.34
CA GLY A 103 7.10 4.06 16.46
C GLY A 103 8.47 3.56 15.98
N GLY A 104 9.48 4.43 16.06
CA GLY A 104 10.85 4.10 15.68
C GLY A 104 11.06 3.93 14.17
N PRO A 105 12.23 3.40 13.76
CA PRO A 105 12.54 3.09 12.37
C PRO A 105 11.58 2.03 11.80
N THR A 106 11.32 2.12 10.50
CA THR A 106 10.44 1.19 9.79
C THR A 106 11.25 0.10 9.11
N TYR A 107 10.99 -1.16 9.48
CA TYR A 107 11.53 -2.35 8.82
C TYR A 107 10.39 -3.21 8.29
N SER A 108 10.46 -3.57 7.01
CA SER A 108 9.40 -4.32 6.34
C SER A 108 9.15 -5.69 6.97
N ILE A 109 10.18 -6.36 7.47
CA ILE A 109 10.03 -7.66 8.17
C ILE A 109 9.14 -7.53 9.40
N GLU A 110 9.35 -6.53 10.25
CA GLU A 110 8.55 -6.31 11.45
C GLU A 110 7.09 -5.97 11.12
N THR A 111 6.88 -5.25 10.02
CA THR A 111 5.54 -4.90 9.53
C THR A 111 4.80 -6.15 9.04
N VAL A 112 5.48 -7.03 8.30
CA VAL A 112 4.91 -8.30 7.84
C VAL A 112 4.60 -9.21 9.04
N GLU A 113 5.54 -9.39 9.96
CA GLU A 113 5.35 -10.19 11.18
C GLU A 113 4.14 -9.68 11.99
N ALA A 114 3.99 -8.38 12.13
CA ALA A 114 2.87 -7.80 12.87
C ALA A 114 1.51 -8.01 12.17
N VAL A 115 1.46 -8.02 10.83
CA VAL A 115 0.24 -8.35 10.07
C VAL A 115 -0.14 -9.83 10.26
N LEU A 116 0.85 -10.74 10.21
CA LEU A 116 0.65 -12.17 10.45
C LEU A 116 0.18 -12.44 11.89
N ASP A 117 0.81 -11.80 12.87
CA ASP A 117 0.45 -11.88 14.28
C ASP A 117 -0.97 -11.36 14.54
N GLN A 118 -1.37 -10.29 13.87
CA GLN A 118 -2.73 -9.76 14.00
C GLN A 118 -3.76 -10.78 13.51
N ALA A 119 -3.57 -11.36 12.32
CA ALA A 119 -4.45 -12.39 11.80
C ALA A 119 -4.56 -13.59 12.76
N SER A 120 -3.43 -14.03 13.33
CA SER A 120 -3.40 -15.11 14.32
C SER A 120 -4.18 -14.78 15.60
N ARG A 121 -4.03 -13.56 16.15
CA ARG A 121 -4.78 -13.11 17.34
C ARG A 121 -6.28 -13.02 17.09
N GLU A 122 -6.68 -12.68 15.85
CA GLU A 122 -8.07 -12.62 15.42
C GLU A 122 -8.65 -14.00 15.08
N GLY A 123 -7.86 -15.07 15.19
CA GLY A 123 -8.26 -16.44 14.86
C GLY A 123 -8.55 -16.64 13.38
N GLN A 124 -7.97 -15.79 12.52
CA GLN A 124 -8.09 -15.89 11.07
C GLN A 124 -7.06 -16.87 10.52
N PRO A 125 -7.32 -17.53 9.36
CA PRO A 125 -6.29 -18.27 8.64
C PRO A 125 -5.10 -17.36 8.31
N GLU A 126 -3.89 -17.93 8.34
CA GLU A 126 -2.67 -17.19 7.99
C GLU A 126 -2.78 -16.62 6.56
N PRO A 127 -2.69 -15.30 6.39
CA PRO A 127 -2.85 -14.67 5.08
C PRO A 127 -1.65 -14.92 4.17
N GLN A 128 -1.89 -15.01 2.87
CA GLN A 128 -0.84 -14.88 1.88
C GLN A 128 -0.48 -13.40 1.74
N VAL A 129 0.72 -13.02 2.16
CA VAL A 129 1.18 -11.63 2.16
C VAL A 129 1.92 -11.29 0.87
N PHE A 130 1.52 -10.20 0.24
CA PHE A 130 2.19 -9.59 -0.92
C PHE A 130 2.85 -8.29 -0.48
N LEU A 131 4.18 -8.24 -0.47
CA LEU A 131 4.93 -7.01 -0.19
C LEU A 131 5.14 -6.22 -1.47
N VAL A 132 4.55 -5.02 -1.51
CA VAL A 132 4.58 -4.17 -2.70
C VAL A 132 5.79 -3.23 -2.68
N VAL A 133 6.58 -3.28 -3.74
CA VAL A 133 7.73 -2.39 -3.93
C VAL A 133 7.79 -1.84 -5.35
N GLY A 134 8.40 -0.68 -5.53
CA GLY A 134 8.78 -0.19 -6.86
C GLY A 134 9.96 -0.99 -7.43
N ALA A 135 10.02 -1.11 -8.75
CA ALA A 135 11.12 -1.81 -9.43
C ALA A 135 12.52 -1.21 -9.14
N ASP A 136 12.56 0.07 -8.80
CA ASP A 136 13.76 0.80 -8.38
C ASP A 136 14.37 0.30 -7.07
N LEU A 137 13.57 -0.30 -6.19
CA LEU A 137 14.03 -0.85 -4.91
C LEU A 137 14.54 -2.29 -4.99
N VAL A 138 14.25 -3.01 -6.07
CA VAL A 138 14.63 -4.43 -6.21
C VAL A 138 16.14 -4.68 -6.04
N PRO A 139 17.05 -3.84 -6.57
CA PRO A 139 18.49 -4.05 -6.37
C PRO A 139 18.94 -3.92 -4.90
N GLU A 140 18.16 -3.21 -4.07
CA GLU A 140 18.50 -2.91 -2.68
C GLU A 140 17.94 -3.94 -1.69
N LEU A 141 17.03 -4.83 -2.12
CA LEU A 141 16.33 -5.78 -1.23
C LEU A 141 17.27 -6.68 -0.43
N GLY A 142 18.44 -7.03 -0.97
CA GLY A 142 19.44 -7.81 -0.26
C GLY A 142 20.06 -7.10 0.94
N THR A 143 19.92 -5.78 1.05
CA THR A 143 20.42 -4.96 2.18
C THR A 143 19.36 -4.71 3.26
N TRP A 144 18.13 -5.16 3.02
CA TRP A 144 17.04 -4.95 3.96
C TRP A 144 17.23 -5.81 5.22
N GLU A 145 16.70 -5.29 6.33
CA GLU A 145 16.74 -6.00 7.61
C GLU A 145 16.12 -7.38 7.49
N ARG A 146 16.84 -8.43 7.86
CA ARG A 146 16.41 -9.83 7.79
C ARG A 146 15.81 -10.21 6.42
N ALA A 147 16.43 -9.76 5.31
CA ALA A 147 15.93 -9.94 3.95
C ALA A 147 15.62 -11.40 3.60
N ALA A 148 16.44 -12.36 4.08
CA ALA A 148 16.22 -13.79 3.84
C ALA A 148 14.99 -14.34 4.59
N ASP A 149 14.66 -13.79 5.77
CA ASP A 149 13.46 -14.15 6.51
C ASP A 149 12.23 -13.55 5.83
N LEU A 150 12.32 -12.27 5.44
CA LEU A 150 11.27 -11.58 4.72
C LEU A 150 10.89 -12.28 3.41
N ALA A 151 11.90 -12.75 2.65
CA ALA A 151 11.68 -13.48 1.39
C ALA A 151 10.88 -14.79 1.57
N ARG A 152 10.93 -15.40 2.77
CA ARG A 152 10.16 -16.60 3.08
C ARG A 152 8.71 -16.33 3.48
N LEU A 153 8.44 -15.12 3.97
CA LEU A 153 7.13 -14.74 4.49
C LEU A 153 6.21 -14.11 3.45
N VAL A 154 6.78 -13.60 2.34
CA VAL A 154 5.99 -12.82 1.38
C VAL A 154 6.23 -13.25 -0.06
N THR A 155 5.22 -13.02 -0.91
CA THR A 155 5.41 -12.86 -2.34
C THR A 155 5.72 -11.39 -2.63
N LEU A 156 6.83 -11.11 -3.31
CA LEU A 156 7.21 -9.75 -3.67
C LEU A 156 6.40 -9.28 -4.88
N ALA A 157 5.55 -8.27 -4.70
CA ALA A 157 4.80 -7.63 -5.76
C ALA A 157 5.58 -6.40 -6.27
N VAL A 158 6.19 -6.52 -7.43
CA VAL A 158 7.03 -5.46 -8.00
C VAL A 158 6.26 -4.64 -9.02
N VAL A 159 6.04 -3.37 -8.70
CA VAL A 159 5.41 -2.43 -9.62
C VAL A 159 6.47 -1.84 -10.55
N SER A 160 6.37 -2.15 -11.84
CA SER A 160 7.26 -1.65 -12.87
C SER A 160 6.66 -0.44 -13.58
N ARG A 161 7.51 0.54 -13.95
CA ARG A 161 7.09 1.59 -14.86
C ARG A 161 7.22 1.08 -16.31
N PRO A 162 6.26 1.34 -17.19
CA PRO A 162 6.26 0.78 -18.55
C PRO A 162 7.51 1.06 -19.38
N SER A 163 8.20 2.17 -19.12
CA SER A 163 9.43 2.59 -19.83
C SER A 163 10.73 2.15 -19.14
N THR A 164 10.63 1.45 -18.00
CA THR A 164 11.82 1.06 -17.23
C THR A 164 12.04 -0.45 -17.39
N PRO A 165 13.25 -0.90 -17.80
CA PRO A 165 13.56 -2.31 -17.83
C PRO A 165 13.32 -2.96 -16.45
N ARG A 166 12.68 -4.13 -16.43
CA ARG A 166 12.52 -4.91 -15.21
C ARG A 166 13.90 -5.40 -14.73
N PRO A 167 14.31 -5.11 -13.51
CA PRO A 167 15.54 -5.67 -12.97
C PRO A 167 15.42 -7.19 -12.85
N ALA A 168 16.55 -7.88 -12.71
CA ALA A 168 16.53 -9.31 -12.40
C ALA A 168 15.82 -9.57 -11.09
N ALA A 169 15.04 -10.66 -11.02
CA ALA A 169 14.44 -11.08 -9.75
C ALA A 169 15.53 -11.36 -8.72
N PRO A 170 15.39 -10.85 -7.48
CA PRO A 170 16.40 -11.09 -6.46
C PRO A 170 16.42 -12.57 -6.07
N PRO A 171 17.60 -13.18 -5.86
CA PRO A 171 17.68 -14.59 -5.51
C PRO A 171 16.91 -14.93 -4.24
N GLY A 172 16.15 -16.02 -4.27
CA GLY A 172 15.40 -16.53 -3.11
C GLY A 172 14.04 -15.87 -2.87
N TRP A 173 13.63 -14.93 -3.72
CA TRP A 173 12.31 -14.29 -3.62
C TRP A 173 11.30 -14.90 -4.61
N ASP A 174 10.06 -15.12 -4.18
CA ASP A 174 8.92 -15.29 -5.09
C ASP A 174 8.48 -13.90 -5.57
N VAL A 175 8.46 -13.69 -6.90
CA VAL A 175 8.23 -12.36 -7.49
C VAL A 175 7.03 -12.38 -8.42
N ARG A 176 6.14 -11.41 -8.23
CA ARG A 176 5.05 -11.09 -9.15
C ARG A 176 5.26 -9.68 -9.70
N TRP A 177 5.32 -9.57 -11.02
CA TRP A 177 5.43 -8.29 -11.70
C TRP A 177 4.06 -7.72 -12.00
N VAL A 178 3.83 -6.48 -11.56
CA VAL A 178 2.62 -5.70 -11.84
C VAL A 178 3.01 -4.55 -12.74
N ASP A 179 2.31 -4.38 -13.85
CA ASP A 179 2.54 -3.25 -14.75
C ASP A 179 1.96 -1.99 -14.11
N GLY A 180 2.86 -1.10 -13.72
CA GLY A 180 2.49 0.16 -13.09
C GLY A 180 1.90 1.15 -14.08
N PRO A 181 1.25 2.21 -13.59
CA PRO A 181 0.63 3.22 -14.42
C PRO A 181 1.67 4.01 -15.23
N GLN A 182 1.29 4.42 -16.45
CA GLN A 182 2.08 5.35 -17.27
C GLN A 182 1.89 6.80 -16.78
N VAL A 183 2.24 7.06 -15.52
CA VAL A 183 2.09 8.40 -14.92
C VAL A 183 3.45 8.88 -14.45
N ASP A 184 3.95 9.94 -15.07
CA ASP A 184 5.19 10.60 -14.66
C ASP A 184 4.90 11.58 -13.51
N VAL A 185 4.77 11.05 -12.30
CA VAL A 185 4.51 11.82 -11.09
C VAL A 185 5.34 11.30 -9.92
N SER A 186 5.77 12.21 -9.06
CA SER A 186 6.41 11.86 -7.80
C SER A 186 6.04 12.89 -6.72
N SER A 187 6.06 12.46 -5.44
CA SER A 187 5.84 13.38 -4.32
C SER A 187 6.84 14.54 -4.32
N SER A 188 8.08 14.32 -4.75
CA SER A 188 9.09 15.38 -4.84
C SER A 188 8.70 16.45 -5.86
N LYS A 189 8.28 16.04 -7.07
CA LYS A 189 7.81 16.95 -8.12
C LYS A 189 6.57 17.74 -7.66
N ILE A 190 5.64 17.08 -6.95
CA ILE A 190 4.46 17.76 -6.40
C ILE A 190 4.86 18.82 -5.38
N ARG A 191 5.73 18.49 -4.42
CA ARG A 191 6.21 19.47 -3.42
C ARG A 191 6.93 20.66 -4.06
N GLU A 192 7.71 20.44 -5.11
CA GLU A 192 8.36 21.51 -5.87
C GLU A 192 7.36 22.43 -6.56
N ILE A 193 6.29 21.88 -7.15
CA ILE A 193 5.22 22.66 -7.77
C ILE A 193 4.52 23.50 -6.70
N LEU A 194 4.13 22.88 -5.57
CA LEU A 194 3.46 23.56 -4.47
C LEU A 194 4.31 24.67 -3.85
N ALA A 195 5.62 24.44 -3.66
CA ALA A 195 6.54 25.44 -3.14
C ALA A 195 6.66 26.69 -4.03
N ARG A 196 6.31 26.56 -5.32
CA ARG A 196 6.27 27.68 -6.28
C ARG A 196 4.85 28.25 -6.45
N GLY A 197 3.87 27.79 -5.67
CA GLY A 197 2.47 28.18 -5.80
C GLY A 197 1.78 27.66 -7.07
N GLY A 198 2.33 26.61 -7.69
CA GLY A 198 1.78 26.03 -8.91
C GLY A 198 0.63 25.04 -8.62
N PRO A 199 -0.27 24.81 -9.61
CA PRO A 199 -1.37 23.88 -9.47
C PRO A 199 -0.91 22.41 -9.51
N VAL A 200 -1.57 21.57 -8.73
CA VAL A 200 -1.33 20.11 -8.69
C VAL A 200 -2.57 19.29 -9.07
N ASP A 201 -3.53 19.95 -9.72
CA ASP A 201 -4.73 19.31 -10.26
C ASP A 201 -4.32 18.19 -11.23
N GLY A 202 -4.98 17.03 -11.13
CA GLY A 202 -4.64 15.85 -11.90
C GLY A 202 -3.34 15.13 -11.49
N LEU A 203 -2.53 15.68 -10.57
CA LEU A 203 -1.36 15.01 -9.99
C LEU A 203 -1.66 14.43 -8.59
N VAL A 204 -2.55 15.08 -7.85
CA VAL A 204 -2.99 14.64 -6.51
C VAL A 204 -4.49 14.32 -6.58
N PRO A 205 -4.93 13.19 -6.01
CA PRO A 205 -6.35 12.85 -5.97
C PRO A 205 -7.17 13.92 -5.23
N PRO A 206 -8.42 14.21 -5.66
CA PRO A 206 -9.23 15.28 -5.07
C PRO A 206 -9.43 15.15 -3.56
N ALA A 207 -9.64 13.93 -3.04
CA ALA A 207 -9.79 13.68 -1.61
C ALA A 207 -8.51 14.03 -0.82
N VAL A 208 -7.34 13.73 -1.38
CA VAL A 208 -6.04 14.08 -0.79
C VAL A 208 -5.83 15.60 -0.83
N MET A 209 -6.17 16.26 -1.94
CA MET A 209 -6.09 17.73 -2.04
C MET A 209 -6.96 18.42 -0.98
N LEU A 210 -8.18 17.92 -0.78
CA LEU A 210 -9.07 18.43 0.27
C LEU A 210 -8.48 18.24 1.67
N CYS A 211 -7.84 17.09 1.94
CA CYS A 211 -7.15 16.82 3.20
C CYS A 211 -5.98 17.79 3.39
N MET A 212 -5.16 18.01 2.36
CA MET A 212 -4.04 18.96 2.39
C MET A 212 -4.52 20.38 2.72
N ALA A 213 -5.58 20.85 2.06
CA ALA A 213 -6.15 22.18 2.29
C ALA A 213 -6.70 22.34 3.72
N ARG A 214 -7.43 21.34 4.24
CA ARG A 214 -7.99 21.38 5.60
C ARG A 214 -6.94 21.40 6.71
N ARG A 215 -5.74 20.86 6.44
CA ARG A 215 -4.63 20.75 7.38
C ARG A 215 -3.53 21.81 7.13
N ASP A 216 -3.74 22.73 6.19
CA ASP A 216 -2.77 23.76 5.77
C ASP A 216 -1.39 23.17 5.40
N LEU A 217 -1.41 21.98 4.75
CA LEU A 217 -0.19 21.29 4.34
C LEU A 217 0.35 21.85 3.02
N TYR A 218 1.67 21.94 2.91
CA TYR A 218 2.40 22.39 1.72
C TYR A 218 2.00 23.81 1.25
N ALA A 219 1.39 24.61 2.10
CA ALA A 219 0.92 25.96 1.78
C ALA A 219 -0.03 26.05 0.55
N VAL A 220 -0.89 25.02 0.38
CA VAL A 220 -1.88 24.95 -0.70
C VAL A 220 -2.86 26.12 -0.58
N GLY A 221 -2.90 27.00 -1.59
CA GLY A 221 -3.94 28.03 -1.70
C GLY A 221 -3.63 29.39 -1.05
N ARG A 222 -2.35 29.77 -0.86
CA ARG A 222 -1.96 31.16 -0.57
C ARG A 222 -1.62 31.92 -1.82
#